data_d5c6abec60d112e04fe978c43625d486
#
_entry.id   d5c6abec60d112e04fe978c43625d486
#
_cell.length_a   1.000
_cell.length_b   1.000
_cell.length_c   1.000
_cell.angle_alpha   90.00
_cell.angle_beta   90.00
_cell.angle_gamma   90.00
#
_symmetry.space_group_name_H-M   'P 1'
#
loop_
_entity.id
_entity.type
_entity.pdbx_description
1 polymer ?
#
loop_
_entity_poly.entity_id
_entity_poly.type
_entity_poly.pdbx_seq_one_letter_code
_entity_poly.pdbx_strand_id
1 'polypeptide(L)'
;VQNGSWYYDNVTDMTNQGYLSGYEDGTFRPDGTVTKAELVSIVGRIAGLQESAKQNNHWADGMVTTALTKGLFDWDEIPPTAQTYDEPITRQLAVKIVMNAFFKDERGDYNRVSSSVSDFTQLDGRYYDSMIAAYCKGIVYGDDKGNLNPKSSITRAEACAIIMRAASMKGDLKPYEPTVTEQPKPQTTRKGGVSENGALHVDGTQLMNENNEPVVLHGMSSHGLQWFGNFATENAVKATADYGANLFRCAMYTDEGGYISNPSVKDTLINAVDSAIRQDMYVIIDWHILSDGNPMQHI
;
A
#
# COMPACT_ATOMS: atom_id res chain seq x y z
N VAL A 1 -12.55 11.47 16.91
CA VAL A 1 -13.05 12.66 16.18
C VAL A 1 -14.08 13.35 17.05
N GLN A 2 -13.99 14.66 17.20
CA GLN A 2 -14.88 15.42 18.07
C GLN A 2 -16.23 15.68 17.34
N ASN A 3 -17.32 15.29 17.96
CA ASN A 3 -18.67 15.52 17.42
C ASN A 3 -18.91 17.04 17.25
N GLY A 4 -19.50 17.43 16.11
CA GLY A 4 -19.76 18.84 15.75
C GLY A 4 -18.61 19.54 15.02
N SER A 5 -17.46 18.87 14.80
CA SER A 5 -16.43 19.38 13.91
C SER A 5 -16.90 19.33 12.45
N TRP A 6 -16.49 20.29 11.62
CA TRP A 6 -16.88 20.37 10.21
C TRP A 6 -16.52 19.14 9.37
N TYR A 7 -15.57 18.35 9.83
CA TYR A 7 -15.08 17.12 9.17
C TYR A 7 -15.68 15.83 9.78
N TYR A 8 -16.50 15.93 10.84
CA TYR A 8 -16.97 14.78 11.63
C TYR A 8 -17.66 13.73 10.76
N ASP A 9 -18.64 14.15 9.97
CA ASP A 9 -19.44 13.25 9.13
C ASP A 9 -18.54 12.57 8.06
N ASN A 10 -17.70 13.33 7.36
CA ASN A 10 -16.81 12.80 6.34
C ASN A 10 -15.84 11.74 6.91
N VAL A 11 -15.24 12.02 8.07
CA VAL A 11 -14.29 11.08 8.69
C VAL A 11 -15.01 9.84 9.21
N THR A 12 -16.18 10.03 9.84
CA THR A 12 -16.99 8.94 10.38
C THR A 12 -17.47 8.00 9.26
N ASP A 13 -17.96 8.56 8.16
CA ASP A 13 -18.43 7.79 7.01
C ASP A 13 -17.29 6.99 6.37
N MET A 14 -16.13 7.62 6.15
CA MET A 14 -14.96 6.93 5.58
C MET A 14 -14.43 5.83 6.49
N THR A 15 -14.45 6.05 7.80
CA THR A 15 -14.03 5.05 8.78
C THR A 15 -15.01 3.89 8.86
N ASN A 16 -16.33 4.17 8.90
CA ASN A 16 -17.37 3.15 8.93
C ASN A 16 -17.39 2.28 7.67
N GLN A 17 -17.01 2.86 6.53
CA GLN A 17 -16.91 2.16 5.26
C GLN A 17 -15.55 1.47 5.07
N GLY A 18 -14.60 1.59 6.01
CA GLY A 18 -13.31 0.93 5.99
C GLY A 18 -12.28 1.55 5.03
N TYR A 19 -12.55 2.72 4.44
CA TYR A 19 -11.62 3.37 3.52
C TYR A 19 -10.37 3.93 4.20
N LEU A 20 -10.51 4.30 5.47
CA LEU A 20 -9.39 4.76 6.29
C LEU A 20 -9.56 4.29 7.73
N SER A 21 -8.48 4.29 8.49
CA SER A 21 -8.45 4.00 9.92
C SER A 21 -7.80 5.13 10.70
N GLY A 22 -8.05 5.16 12.01
CA GLY A 22 -7.26 5.94 12.96
C GLY A 22 -5.89 5.34 13.19
N TYR A 23 -5.09 6.00 14.00
CA TYR A 23 -3.80 5.48 14.46
C TYR A 23 -4.00 4.41 15.54
N GLU A 24 -2.95 3.64 15.83
CA GLU A 24 -2.97 2.58 16.85
C GLU A 24 -3.32 3.10 18.26
N ASP A 25 -3.04 4.38 18.51
CA ASP A 25 -3.40 5.06 19.77
C ASP A 25 -4.89 5.45 19.87
N GLY A 26 -5.71 5.05 18.88
CA GLY A 26 -7.13 5.36 18.80
C GLY A 26 -7.46 6.78 18.36
N THR A 27 -6.45 7.60 18.02
CA THR A 27 -6.66 8.97 17.53
C THR A 27 -6.81 9.03 16.01
N PHE A 28 -7.45 10.07 15.49
CA PHE A 28 -7.55 10.35 14.06
C PHE A 28 -6.52 11.38 13.58
N ARG A 29 -6.13 12.32 14.45
CA ARG A 29 -5.23 13.45 14.17
C ARG A 29 -5.68 14.27 12.95
N PRO A 30 -6.84 14.95 13.00
CA PRO A 30 -7.46 15.62 11.86
C PRO A 30 -6.57 16.70 11.24
N ASP A 31 -5.77 17.38 12.04
CA ASP A 31 -4.87 18.46 11.63
C ASP A 31 -3.47 17.94 11.19
N GLY A 32 -3.22 16.65 11.31
CA GLY A 32 -2.00 16.01 10.78
C GLY A 32 -1.99 16.05 9.25
N THR A 33 -0.82 16.23 8.65
CA THR A 33 -0.67 16.19 7.19
C THR A 33 -0.84 14.77 6.66
N VAL A 34 -1.33 14.66 5.42
CA VAL A 34 -1.46 13.39 4.69
C VAL A 34 -0.24 13.17 3.82
N THR A 35 0.30 11.96 3.81
CA THR A 35 1.36 11.58 2.89
C THR A 35 0.82 11.26 1.49
N LYS A 36 1.72 11.26 0.50
CA LYS A 36 1.38 10.87 -0.88
C LYS A 36 0.82 9.45 -0.92
N ALA A 37 1.46 8.51 -0.21
CA ALA A 37 1.01 7.12 -0.11
C ALA A 37 -0.38 6.97 0.52
N GLU A 38 -0.64 7.69 1.63
CA GLU A 38 -1.94 7.64 2.31
C GLU A 38 -3.05 8.14 1.39
N LEU A 39 -2.87 9.30 0.73
CA LEU A 39 -3.89 9.83 -0.17
C LEU A 39 -4.17 8.90 -1.35
N VAL A 40 -3.12 8.45 -2.03
CA VAL A 40 -3.26 7.55 -3.18
C VAL A 40 -3.97 6.25 -2.78
N SER A 41 -3.65 5.70 -1.62
CA SER A 41 -4.28 4.47 -1.13
C SER A 41 -5.75 4.65 -0.81
N ILE A 42 -6.13 5.75 -0.16
CA ILE A 42 -7.54 6.05 0.14
C ILE A 42 -8.34 6.24 -1.17
N VAL A 43 -7.83 7.09 -2.07
CA VAL A 43 -8.49 7.37 -3.35
C VAL A 43 -8.61 6.11 -4.20
N GLY A 44 -7.53 5.31 -4.27
CA GLY A 44 -7.51 4.06 -5.03
C GLY A 44 -8.54 3.05 -4.54
N ARG A 45 -8.66 2.87 -3.22
CA ARG A 45 -9.67 1.99 -2.60
C ARG A 45 -11.09 2.43 -2.95
N ILE A 46 -11.40 3.72 -2.81
CA ILE A 46 -12.75 4.25 -3.13
C ILE A 46 -13.02 4.14 -4.63
N ALA A 47 -12.03 4.37 -5.48
CA ALA A 47 -12.13 4.20 -6.92
C ALA A 47 -12.16 2.72 -7.38
N GLY A 48 -12.07 1.76 -6.46
CA GLY A 48 -12.11 0.33 -6.76
C GLY A 48 -10.87 -0.19 -7.49
N LEU A 49 -9.71 0.49 -7.32
CA LEU A 49 -8.46 0.04 -7.91
C LEU A 49 -7.96 -1.21 -7.19
N GLN A 50 -7.47 -2.17 -7.96
CA GLN A 50 -6.83 -3.37 -7.43
C GLN A 50 -5.34 -3.12 -7.30
N GLU A 51 -4.76 -3.45 -6.15
CA GLU A 51 -3.32 -3.29 -5.92
C GLU A 51 -2.54 -4.25 -6.84
N SER A 52 -1.52 -3.72 -7.51
CA SER A 52 -0.54 -4.55 -8.22
C SER A 52 0.46 -5.17 -7.26
N ALA A 53 1.25 -6.13 -7.75
CA ALA A 53 2.38 -6.63 -7.01
C ALA A 53 3.36 -5.49 -6.68
N LYS A 54 3.83 -5.43 -5.44
CA LYS A 54 4.79 -4.43 -4.98
C LYS A 54 6.14 -4.60 -5.67
N GLN A 55 6.74 -3.50 -6.07
CA GLN A 55 8.07 -3.46 -6.66
C GLN A 55 9.14 -2.99 -5.65
N ASN A 56 8.70 -2.37 -4.55
CA ASN A 56 9.55 -2.01 -3.42
C ASN A 56 8.87 -2.41 -2.10
N ASN A 57 9.55 -2.21 -0.97
CA ASN A 57 9.08 -2.68 0.33
C ASN A 57 8.07 -1.74 1.02
N HIS A 58 7.66 -0.65 0.37
CA HIS A 58 6.69 0.26 0.97
C HIS A 58 5.28 -0.35 0.96
N TRP A 59 4.54 -0.16 2.04
CA TRP A 59 3.19 -0.74 2.22
C TRP A 59 2.21 -0.34 1.10
N ALA A 60 2.32 0.89 0.56
CA ALA A 60 1.42 1.42 -0.45
C ALA A 60 1.89 1.17 -1.91
N ASP A 61 3.05 0.57 -2.13
CA ASP A 61 3.68 0.50 -3.45
C ASP A 61 2.77 -0.12 -4.52
N GLY A 62 2.07 -1.19 -4.19
CA GLY A 62 1.13 -1.82 -5.11
C GLY A 62 0.00 -0.89 -5.55
N MET A 63 -0.59 -0.13 -4.62
CA MET A 63 -1.63 0.84 -4.94
C MET A 63 -1.08 2.04 -5.69
N VAL A 64 0.09 2.57 -5.30
CA VAL A 64 0.73 3.71 -5.97
C VAL A 64 1.09 3.35 -7.42
N THR A 65 1.65 2.16 -7.65
CA THR A 65 1.96 1.65 -9.00
C THR A 65 0.69 1.49 -9.84
N THR A 66 -0.38 0.97 -9.27
CA THR A 66 -1.67 0.88 -9.97
C THR A 66 -2.23 2.26 -10.32
N ALA A 67 -2.22 3.18 -9.37
CA ALA A 67 -2.73 4.54 -9.57
C ALA A 67 -1.94 5.31 -10.65
N LEU A 68 -0.61 5.16 -10.67
CA LEU A 68 0.25 5.69 -11.72
C LEU A 68 -0.12 5.10 -13.10
N THR A 69 -0.25 3.79 -13.19
CA THR A 69 -0.62 3.09 -14.45
C THR A 69 -2.01 3.52 -14.94
N LYS A 70 -2.92 3.84 -14.04
CA LYS A 70 -4.26 4.38 -14.37
C LYS A 70 -4.24 5.88 -14.70
N GLY A 71 -3.09 6.54 -14.56
CA GLY A 71 -2.90 7.96 -14.86
C GLY A 71 -3.58 8.90 -13.88
N LEU A 72 -3.58 8.54 -12.59
CA LEU A 72 -4.06 9.43 -11.54
C LEU A 72 -3.08 10.58 -11.29
N PHE A 73 -1.80 10.35 -11.52
CA PHE A 73 -0.70 11.33 -11.43
C PHE A 73 0.42 10.92 -12.39
N ASP A 74 1.41 11.78 -12.57
CA ASP A 74 2.58 11.51 -13.41
C ASP A 74 3.74 10.98 -12.56
N TRP A 75 4.62 10.17 -13.17
CA TRP A 75 5.70 9.50 -12.45
C TRP A 75 6.68 10.46 -11.76
N ASP A 76 6.86 11.67 -12.29
CA ASP A 76 7.73 12.70 -11.72
C ASP A 76 7.10 13.42 -10.51
N GLU A 77 5.80 13.29 -10.28
CA GLU A 77 5.08 13.83 -9.13
C GLU A 77 5.21 12.94 -7.90
N ILE A 78 5.20 11.61 -8.11
CA ILE A 78 5.41 10.60 -7.08
C ILE A 78 6.37 9.53 -7.63
N PRO A 79 7.68 9.81 -7.66
CA PRO A 79 8.68 8.81 -8.01
C PRO A 79 8.58 7.57 -7.10
N PRO A 80 8.82 6.36 -7.61
CA PRO A 80 8.54 5.11 -6.88
C PRO A 80 9.60 4.79 -5.82
N THR A 81 9.75 5.65 -4.83
CA THR A 81 10.65 5.46 -3.69
C THR A 81 9.90 5.57 -2.38
N ALA A 82 10.29 4.78 -1.37
CA ALA A 82 9.67 4.84 -0.04
C ALA A 82 9.72 6.27 0.55
N GLN A 83 10.83 6.96 0.39
CA GLN A 83 10.98 8.33 0.86
C GLN A 83 9.94 9.27 0.24
N THR A 84 9.74 9.20 -1.08
CA THR A 84 8.75 10.03 -1.77
C THR A 84 7.32 9.71 -1.35
N TYR A 85 7.03 8.44 -1.07
CA TYR A 85 5.72 8.00 -0.65
C TYR A 85 5.32 8.57 0.71
N ASP A 86 6.28 8.74 1.63
CA ASP A 86 6.07 9.28 2.97
C ASP A 86 6.12 10.82 3.03
N GLU A 87 6.41 11.49 1.92
CA GLU A 87 6.36 12.95 1.88
C GLU A 87 4.91 13.46 1.99
N PRO A 88 4.68 14.59 2.69
CA PRO A 88 3.39 15.26 2.69
C PRO A 88 2.95 15.64 1.26
N ILE A 89 1.68 15.41 0.94
CA ILE A 89 1.14 15.76 -0.36
C ILE A 89 0.67 17.21 -0.39
N THR A 90 0.93 17.90 -1.51
CA THR A 90 0.41 19.25 -1.74
C THR A 90 -1.07 19.20 -2.13
N ARG A 91 -1.83 20.26 -1.79
CA ARG A 91 -3.25 20.35 -2.10
C ARG A 91 -3.53 20.25 -3.61
N GLN A 92 -2.72 20.90 -4.46
CA GLN A 92 -2.90 20.82 -5.93
C GLN A 92 -2.71 19.40 -6.49
N LEU A 93 -1.72 18.63 -5.99
CA LEU A 93 -1.51 17.25 -6.41
C LEU A 93 -2.61 16.34 -5.87
N ALA A 94 -3.03 16.53 -4.62
CA ALA A 94 -4.13 15.77 -4.03
C ALA A 94 -5.43 15.93 -4.84
N VAL A 95 -5.76 17.17 -5.22
CA VAL A 95 -6.92 17.46 -6.06
C VAL A 95 -6.80 16.83 -7.45
N LYS A 96 -5.62 16.88 -8.08
CA LYS A 96 -5.37 16.20 -9.37
C LYS A 96 -5.66 14.69 -9.27
N ILE A 97 -5.14 14.03 -8.24
CA ILE A 97 -5.35 12.60 -8.03
C ILE A 97 -6.84 12.27 -7.86
N VAL A 98 -7.55 13.03 -7.03
CA VAL A 98 -9.00 12.86 -6.83
C VAL A 98 -9.77 13.10 -8.12
N MET A 99 -9.47 14.19 -8.85
CA MET A 99 -10.16 14.48 -10.10
C MET A 99 -9.91 13.42 -11.17
N ASN A 100 -8.68 12.96 -11.32
CA ASN A 100 -8.34 11.89 -12.27
C ASN A 100 -8.99 10.56 -11.91
N ALA A 101 -9.22 10.27 -10.64
CA ALA A 101 -9.91 9.06 -10.19
C ALA A 101 -11.41 9.08 -10.50
N PHE A 102 -12.06 10.23 -10.31
CA PHE A 102 -13.52 10.32 -10.39
C PHE A 102 -14.05 11.13 -11.57
N PHE A 103 -13.29 12.10 -12.10
CA PHE A 103 -13.74 13.10 -13.06
C PHE A 103 -12.65 13.47 -14.08
N LYS A 104 -11.92 12.49 -14.61
CA LYS A 104 -10.70 12.68 -15.43
C LYS A 104 -10.87 13.65 -16.61
N ASP A 105 -12.04 13.66 -17.24
CA ASP A 105 -12.29 14.46 -18.45
C ASP A 105 -13.08 15.74 -18.17
N GLU A 106 -13.32 16.04 -16.92
CA GLU A 106 -14.06 17.24 -16.53
C GLU A 106 -13.21 18.50 -16.69
N ARG A 107 -13.87 19.55 -17.13
CA ARG A 107 -13.28 20.88 -17.30
C ARG A 107 -14.11 21.91 -16.54
N GLY A 108 -13.50 23.00 -16.16
CA GLY A 108 -14.16 24.11 -15.48
C GLY A 108 -13.95 25.43 -16.22
N ASP A 109 -14.62 26.47 -15.74
CA ASP A 109 -14.49 27.82 -16.29
C ASP A 109 -13.26 28.51 -15.70
N TYR A 110 -12.23 28.64 -16.51
CA TYR A 110 -10.97 29.30 -16.14
C TYR A 110 -11.20 30.74 -15.67
N ASN A 111 -11.97 31.53 -16.44
CA ASN A 111 -12.18 32.95 -16.15
C ASN A 111 -12.89 33.16 -14.82
N ARG A 112 -13.90 32.32 -14.55
CA ARG A 112 -14.62 32.34 -13.28
C ARG A 112 -13.67 32.05 -12.10
N VAL A 113 -12.84 31.03 -12.21
CA VAL A 113 -11.96 30.63 -11.08
C VAL A 113 -10.81 31.60 -10.90
N SER A 114 -10.15 32.02 -11.99
CA SER A 114 -9.01 32.94 -11.93
C SER A 114 -9.40 34.34 -11.39
N SER A 115 -10.66 34.74 -11.55
CA SER A 115 -11.17 36.00 -11.00
C SER A 115 -11.67 35.88 -9.57
N SER A 116 -12.00 34.67 -9.11
CA SER A 116 -12.60 34.42 -7.80
C SER A 116 -11.60 33.95 -6.73
N VAL A 117 -10.43 33.44 -7.17
CA VAL A 117 -9.42 32.86 -6.30
C VAL A 117 -8.24 33.81 -6.13
N SER A 118 -7.98 34.23 -4.88
CA SER A 118 -7.00 35.27 -4.58
C SER A 118 -5.55 34.85 -4.87
N ASP A 119 -5.20 33.58 -4.69
CA ASP A 119 -3.89 32.99 -4.90
C ASP A 119 -3.78 32.13 -6.17
N PHE A 120 -4.65 32.36 -7.15
CA PHE A 120 -4.71 31.56 -8.38
C PHE A 120 -3.35 31.50 -9.10
N THR A 121 -2.56 32.59 -9.06
CA THR A 121 -1.23 32.64 -9.68
C THR A 121 -0.19 31.74 -9.02
N GLN A 122 -0.45 31.20 -7.83
CA GLN A 122 0.43 30.24 -7.16
C GLN A 122 0.21 28.80 -7.64
N LEU A 123 -0.90 28.54 -8.35
CA LEU A 123 -1.19 27.24 -8.92
C LEU A 123 -0.23 26.93 -10.08
N ASP A 124 0.38 25.75 -10.07
CA ASP A 124 1.25 25.33 -11.17
C ASP A 124 0.39 24.87 -12.36
N GLY A 125 0.82 25.19 -13.58
CA GLY A 125 0.04 25.00 -14.82
C GLY A 125 -0.44 23.57 -15.05
N ARG A 126 0.33 22.57 -14.60
CA ARG A 126 -0.04 21.14 -14.71
C ARG A 126 -1.27 20.73 -13.89
N TYR A 127 -1.71 21.56 -12.94
CA TYR A 127 -2.87 21.33 -12.08
C TYR A 127 -4.08 22.19 -12.41
N TYR A 128 -3.98 23.08 -13.41
CA TYR A 128 -5.08 24.03 -13.75
C TYR A 128 -6.38 23.31 -14.02
N ASP A 129 -6.39 22.34 -14.95
CA ASP A 129 -7.60 21.63 -15.36
C ASP A 129 -8.30 20.98 -14.14
N SER A 130 -7.55 20.24 -13.36
CA SER A 130 -8.07 19.53 -12.19
C SER A 130 -8.56 20.48 -11.10
N MET A 131 -7.80 21.53 -10.78
CA MET A 131 -8.16 22.45 -9.72
C MET A 131 -9.36 23.31 -10.12
N ILE A 132 -9.41 23.81 -11.35
CA ILE A 132 -10.51 24.62 -11.90
C ILE A 132 -11.79 23.77 -11.94
N ALA A 133 -11.72 22.55 -12.45
CA ALA A 133 -12.88 21.66 -12.49
C ALA A 133 -13.37 21.32 -11.07
N ALA A 134 -12.47 21.01 -10.13
CA ALA A 134 -12.82 20.73 -8.74
C ALA A 134 -13.49 21.92 -8.04
N TYR A 135 -13.00 23.14 -8.27
CA TYR A 135 -13.60 24.34 -7.73
C TYR A 135 -15.00 24.61 -8.34
N CYS A 136 -15.14 24.49 -9.65
CA CYS A 136 -16.43 24.67 -10.33
C CYS A 136 -17.49 23.64 -9.89
N LYS A 137 -17.06 22.41 -9.57
CA LYS A 137 -17.92 21.35 -9.05
C LYS A 137 -18.22 21.48 -7.54
N GLY A 138 -17.53 22.35 -6.82
CA GLY A 138 -17.69 22.46 -5.36
C GLY A 138 -17.04 21.30 -4.61
N ILE A 139 -16.05 20.64 -5.19
CA ILE A 139 -15.22 19.62 -4.53
C ILE A 139 -14.18 20.29 -3.62
N VAL A 140 -13.62 21.41 -4.07
CA VAL A 140 -12.72 22.26 -3.29
C VAL A 140 -13.29 23.66 -3.13
N TYR A 141 -12.96 24.26 -2.01
CA TYR A 141 -13.33 25.65 -1.69
C TYR A 141 -12.08 26.42 -1.25
N GLY A 142 -12.11 27.74 -1.41
CA GLY A 142 -11.11 28.63 -0.81
C GLY A 142 -11.30 28.75 0.70
N ASP A 143 -10.25 29.26 1.36
CA ASP A 143 -10.33 29.71 2.74
C ASP A 143 -11.16 31.02 2.87
N ASP A 144 -11.32 31.55 4.09
CA ASP A 144 -12.07 32.78 4.35
C ASP A 144 -11.53 34.02 3.61
N LYS A 145 -10.32 33.93 3.05
CA LYS A 145 -9.68 34.97 2.24
C LYS A 145 -9.79 34.69 0.75
N GLY A 146 -10.43 33.60 0.36
CA GLY A 146 -10.56 33.18 -1.03
C GLY A 146 -9.31 32.51 -1.62
N ASN A 147 -8.38 32.02 -0.79
CA ASN A 147 -7.20 31.30 -1.26
C ASN A 147 -7.47 29.81 -1.35
N LEU A 148 -6.98 29.18 -2.42
CA LEU A 148 -6.97 27.71 -2.56
C LEU A 148 -5.78 27.04 -1.88
N ASN A 149 -4.72 27.77 -1.58
CA ASN A 149 -3.49 27.29 -0.96
C ASN A 149 -2.88 26.08 -1.70
N PRO A 150 -2.66 26.16 -3.03
CA PRO A 150 -2.36 25.00 -3.86
C PRO A 150 -1.08 24.26 -3.49
N LYS A 151 -0.07 24.97 -2.99
CA LYS A 151 1.26 24.42 -2.65
C LYS A 151 1.36 23.97 -1.18
N SER A 152 0.39 24.29 -0.35
CA SER A 152 0.37 23.84 1.04
C SER A 152 0.08 22.34 1.12
N SER A 153 0.66 21.66 2.10
CA SER A 153 0.26 20.29 2.44
C SER A 153 -1.18 20.30 2.94
N ILE A 154 -1.95 19.27 2.60
CA ILE A 154 -3.32 19.13 3.11
C ILE A 154 -3.34 18.32 4.41
N THR A 155 -4.32 18.63 5.25
CA THR A 155 -4.58 17.87 6.47
C THR A 155 -5.41 16.61 6.18
N ARG A 156 -5.42 15.68 7.13
CA ARG A 156 -6.25 14.45 7.04
C ARG A 156 -7.73 14.79 6.94
N ALA A 157 -8.21 15.78 7.71
CA ALA A 157 -9.59 16.23 7.65
C ALA A 157 -9.95 16.84 6.28
N GLU A 158 -9.09 17.69 5.73
CA GLU A 158 -9.30 18.28 4.40
C GLU A 158 -9.29 17.23 3.29
N ALA A 159 -8.38 16.27 3.35
CA ALA A 159 -8.33 15.16 2.40
C ALA A 159 -9.65 14.36 2.42
N CYS A 160 -10.14 13.98 3.61
CA CYS A 160 -11.43 13.30 3.75
C CYS A 160 -12.56 14.10 3.11
N ALA A 161 -12.63 15.40 3.36
CA ALA A 161 -13.70 16.24 2.82
C ALA A 161 -13.65 16.34 1.28
N ILE A 162 -12.46 16.51 0.68
CA ILE A 162 -12.27 16.57 -0.77
C ILE A 162 -12.66 15.23 -1.42
N ILE A 163 -12.17 14.13 -0.86
CA ILE A 163 -12.42 12.79 -1.39
C ILE A 163 -13.92 12.45 -1.29
N MET A 164 -14.55 12.69 -0.13
CA MET A 164 -15.96 12.37 0.07
C MET A 164 -16.88 13.18 -0.83
N ARG A 165 -16.62 14.47 -1.04
CA ARG A 165 -17.39 15.28 -1.98
C ARG A 165 -17.30 14.72 -3.40
N ALA A 166 -16.10 14.39 -3.85
CA ALA A 166 -15.90 13.83 -5.18
C ALA A 166 -16.58 12.46 -5.34
N ALA A 167 -16.37 11.57 -4.39
CA ALA A 167 -16.91 10.21 -4.43
C ALA A 167 -18.45 10.19 -4.36
N SER A 168 -19.05 11.03 -3.49
CA SER A 168 -20.51 11.15 -3.36
C SER A 168 -21.17 11.67 -4.64
N MET A 169 -20.51 12.57 -5.39
CA MET A 169 -21.00 13.06 -6.68
C MET A 169 -20.94 12.00 -7.80
N LYS A 170 -20.10 10.98 -7.66
CA LYS A 170 -19.91 9.93 -8.67
C LYS A 170 -20.95 8.81 -8.56
N GLY A 171 -21.56 8.61 -7.42
CA GLY A 171 -22.54 7.56 -7.15
C GLY A 171 -22.41 7.01 -5.74
N ASP A 172 -23.13 5.93 -5.46
CA ASP A 172 -23.17 5.31 -4.14
C ASP A 172 -21.78 4.83 -3.70
N LEU A 173 -21.30 5.37 -2.58
CA LEU A 173 -20.13 4.87 -1.89
C LEU A 173 -20.48 3.48 -1.32
N LYS A 174 -19.78 2.46 -1.77
CA LYS A 174 -19.91 1.11 -1.23
C LYS A 174 -18.94 0.94 -0.07
N PRO A 175 -19.28 0.19 0.98
CA PRO A 175 -18.30 -0.18 2.00
C PRO A 175 -17.06 -0.76 1.34
N TYR A 176 -15.88 -0.33 1.79
CA TYR A 176 -14.63 -0.96 1.36
C TYR A 176 -14.59 -2.36 1.98
N GLU A 177 -14.81 -3.35 1.14
CA GLU A 177 -14.44 -4.71 1.47
C GLU A 177 -12.95 -4.81 1.11
N PRO A 178 -12.04 -4.92 2.11
CA PRO A 178 -10.69 -5.27 1.77
C PRO A 178 -10.80 -6.54 0.94
N THR A 179 -10.31 -6.51 -0.28
CA THR A 179 -10.01 -7.75 -0.97
C THR A 179 -9.07 -8.46 -0.01
N VAL A 180 -9.62 -9.40 0.76
CA VAL A 180 -8.80 -10.43 1.36
C VAL A 180 -8.09 -10.96 0.14
N THR A 181 -6.84 -10.56 -0.03
CA THR A 181 -5.95 -11.26 -0.94
C THR A 181 -6.09 -12.68 -0.45
N GLU A 182 -6.91 -13.48 -1.18
CA GLU A 182 -6.95 -14.91 -0.91
C GLU A 182 -5.49 -15.29 -0.73
N GLN A 183 -5.21 -15.97 0.38
CA GLN A 183 -3.85 -16.44 0.60
C GLN A 183 -3.39 -17.03 -0.71
N PRO A 184 -2.22 -16.65 -1.22
CA PRO A 184 -1.78 -17.10 -2.52
C PRO A 184 -1.96 -18.61 -2.59
N LYS A 185 -2.79 -19.04 -3.54
CA LYS A 185 -2.97 -20.47 -3.81
C LYS A 185 -1.86 -20.93 -4.73
N PRO A 186 -1.40 -22.16 -4.62
CA PRO A 186 -0.45 -22.71 -5.56
C PRO A 186 -0.95 -22.50 -6.99
N GLN A 187 -0.18 -21.85 -7.82
CA GLN A 187 -0.48 -21.65 -9.25
C GLN A 187 0.01 -22.82 -10.10
N THR A 188 0.87 -23.64 -9.51
CA THR A 188 1.44 -24.84 -10.12
C THR A 188 1.45 -25.97 -9.08
N THR A 189 1.28 -27.20 -9.53
CA THR A 189 1.59 -28.39 -8.73
C THR A 189 3.05 -28.77 -9.00
N ARG A 190 3.76 -29.15 -7.97
CA ARG A 190 5.19 -29.46 -8.06
C ARG A 190 5.48 -30.81 -7.43
N LYS A 191 6.33 -31.60 -8.10
CA LYS A 191 6.80 -32.85 -7.50
C LYS A 191 7.55 -32.56 -6.19
N GLY A 192 7.13 -33.17 -5.10
CA GLY A 192 7.66 -32.92 -3.77
C GLY A 192 7.17 -31.62 -3.13
N GLY A 193 6.21 -30.92 -3.74
CA GLY A 193 5.59 -29.70 -3.21
C GLY A 193 4.54 -29.98 -2.13
N VAL A 194 3.94 -28.88 -1.63
CA VAL A 194 2.89 -28.94 -0.59
C VAL A 194 1.64 -29.65 -1.09
N SER A 195 1.27 -29.44 -2.35
CA SER A 195 0.09 -30.09 -2.96
C SER A 195 0.22 -31.61 -3.08
N GLU A 196 1.44 -32.15 -3.16
CA GLU A 196 1.70 -33.59 -3.23
C GLU A 196 1.86 -34.21 -1.85
N ASN A 197 2.56 -33.54 -0.94
CA ASN A 197 2.97 -34.10 0.34
C ASN A 197 2.09 -33.68 1.54
N GLY A 198 1.30 -32.61 1.41
CA GLY A 198 0.48 -32.09 2.52
C GLY A 198 1.31 -31.63 3.72
N ALA A 199 0.78 -31.86 4.91
CA ALA A 199 1.45 -31.51 6.16
C ALA A 199 2.62 -32.46 6.45
N LEU A 200 3.73 -31.88 6.91
CA LEU A 200 4.92 -32.66 7.27
C LEU A 200 4.95 -32.97 8.76
N HIS A 201 5.46 -34.15 9.12
CA HIS A 201 5.74 -34.52 10.50
C HIS A 201 7.01 -35.35 10.60
N VAL A 202 7.54 -35.49 11.81
CA VAL A 202 8.72 -36.31 12.07
C VAL A 202 8.31 -37.64 12.67
N ASP A 203 8.79 -38.73 12.08
CA ASP A 203 8.71 -40.08 12.64
C ASP A 203 10.12 -40.66 12.83
N GLY A 204 10.51 -40.87 14.06
CA GLY A 204 11.86 -41.26 14.42
C GLY A 204 12.91 -40.23 13.97
N THR A 205 13.68 -40.58 12.94
CA THR A 205 14.73 -39.72 12.34
C THR A 205 14.38 -39.27 10.93
N GLN A 206 13.13 -39.50 10.49
CA GLN A 206 12.70 -39.20 9.13
C GLN A 206 11.65 -38.11 9.12
N LEU A 207 11.68 -37.27 8.08
CA LEU A 207 10.61 -36.35 7.75
C LEU A 207 9.63 -37.07 6.85
N MET A 208 8.35 -37.04 7.23
CA MET A 208 7.27 -37.78 6.57
C MET A 208 6.20 -36.80 6.06
N ASN A 209 5.51 -37.17 5.00
CA ASN A 209 4.32 -36.47 4.50
C ASN A 209 3.06 -36.88 5.29
N GLU A 210 1.91 -36.32 4.93
CA GLU A 210 0.61 -36.64 5.57
C GLU A 210 0.18 -38.10 5.39
N ASN A 211 0.75 -38.82 4.41
CA ASN A 211 0.48 -40.22 4.12
C ASN A 211 1.49 -41.19 4.77
N ASN A 212 2.37 -40.67 5.66
CA ASN A 212 3.48 -41.43 6.27
C ASN A 212 4.53 -41.94 5.27
N GLU A 213 4.77 -41.20 4.19
CA GLU A 213 5.83 -41.51 3.23
C GLU A 213 7.04 -40.56 3.48
N PRO A 214 8.28 -41.05 3.33
CA PRO A 214 9.46 -40.24 3.54
C PRO A 214 9.57 -39.08 2.53
N VAL A 215 9.85 -37.87 3.02
CA VAL A 215 9.99 -36.65 2.21
C VAL A 215 11.43 -36.13 2.28
N VAL A 216 11.96 -35.69 1.13
CA VAL A 216 13.20 -34.97 1.04
C VAL A 216 12.90 -33.53 0.63
N LEU A 217 13.28 -32.57 1.47
CA LEU A 217 13.22 -31.16 1.14
C LEU A 217 14.59 -30.70 0.65
N HIS A 218 14.60 -29.99 -0.46
CA HIS A 218 15.79 -29.36 -1.02
C HIS A 218 15.43 -27.98 -1.56
N GLY A 219 16.31 -27.01 -1.33
CA GLY A 219 15.99 -25.63 -1.67
C GLY A 219 17.11 -24.65 -1.44
N MET A 220 16.73 -23.38 -1.43
CA MET A 220 17.64 -22.26 -1.26
C MET A 220 17.32 -21.48 0.00
N SER A 221 18.36 -20.84 0.55
CA SER A 221 18.22 -19.85 1.61
C SER A 221 18.45 -18.45 1.05
N SER A 222 17.65 -17.50 1.46
CA SER A 222 17.77 -16.10 1.04
C SER A 222 19.02 -15.41 1.57
N HIS A 223 19.72 -15.98 2.56
CA HIS A 223 20.62 -15.21 3.41
C HIS A 223 19.86 -14.08 4.12
N GLY A 224 20.53 -13.11 4.75
CA GLY A 224 19.86 -11.99 5.43
C GLY A 224 19.03 -11.13 4.49
N LEU A 225 17.71 -11.07 4.72
CA LEU A 225 16.78 -10.34 3.87
C LEU A 225 17.10 -8.83 3.80
N GLN A 226 17.66 -8.25 4.87
CA GLN A 226 18.06 -6.85 4.92
C GLN A 226 19.20 -6.50 3.94
N TRP A 227 20.03 -7.48 3.59
CA TRP A 227 21.16 -7.29 2.67
C TRP A 227 20.86 -7.82 1.26
N PHE A 228 20.11 -8.90 1.17
CA PHE A 228 19.90 -9.67 -0.06
C PHE A 228 18.42 -9.86 -0.42
N GLY A 229 17.55 -8.90 -0.04
CA GLY A 229 16.11 -8.96 -0.33
C GLY A 229 15.78 -9.10 -1.82
N ASN A 230 16.66 -8.64 -2.71
CA ASN A 230 16.53 -8.83 -4.15
C ASN A 230 16.58 -10.29 -4.61
N PHE A 231 17.11 -11.22 -3.79
CA PHE A 231 17.07 -12.66 -4.04
C PHE A 231 15.88 -13.36 -3.38
N ALA A 232 15.01 -12.60 -2.73
CA ALA A 232 13.76 -13.08 -2.14
C ALA A 232 12.51 -12.51 -2.85
N THR A 233 12.67 -11.97 -4.05
CA THR A 233 11.57 -11.49 -4.90
C THR A 233 10.81 -12.65 -5.53
N GLU A 234 9.59 -12.39 -6.03
CA GLU A 234 8.78 -13.40 -6.72
C GLU A 234 9.53 -14.08 -7.86
N ASN A 235 10.25 -13.31 -8.67
CA ASN A 235 11.04 -13.87 -9.78
C ASN A 235 12.18 -14.75 -9.29
N ALA A 236 12.85 -14.37 -8.21
CA ALA A 236 13.94 -15.17 -7.65
C ALA A 236 13.45 -16.48 -7.02
N VAL A 237 12.33 -16.41 -6.27
CA VAL A 237 11.69 -17.60 -5.69
C VAL A 237 11.18 -18.52 -6.81
N LYS A 238 10.54 -17.96 -7.85
CA LYS A 238 10.12 -18.73 -9.02
C LYS A 238 11.28 -19.40 -9.73
N ALA A 239 12.40 -18.69 -9.95
CA ALA A 239 13.58 -19.28 -10.56
C ALA A 239 14.13 -20.44 -9.73
N THR A 240 14.19 -20.29 -8.39
CA THR A 240 14.57 -21.36 -7.46
C THR A 240 13.67 -22.59 -7.64
N ALA A 241 12.36 -22.36 -7.72
CA ALA A 241 11.37 -23.40 -7.95
C ALA A 241 11.57 -24.09 -9.32
N ASP A 242 11.84 -23.32 -10.38
CA ASP A 242 12.05 -23.85 -11.75
C ASP A 242 13.31 -24.75 -11.84
N TYR A 243 14.30 -24.53 -10.97
CA TYR A 243 15.46 -25.43 -10.79
C TYR A 243 15.14 -26.70 -9.97
N GLY A 244 13.88 -26.90 -9.57
CA GLY A 244 13.40 -28.12 -8.91
C GLY A 244 13.37 -28.06 -7.37
N ALA A 245 13.64 -26.89 -6.76
CA ALA A 245 13.53 -26.75 -5.32
C ALA A 245 12.04 -26.87 -4.87
N ASN A 246 11.83 -27.51 -3.71
CA ASN A 246 10.53 -27.63 -3.04
C ASN A 246 10.49 -26.94 -1.66
N LEU A 247 11.57 -26.24 -1.31
CA LEU A 247 11.72 -25.49 -0.06
C LEU A 247 12.42 -24.14 -0.32
N PHE A 248 11.92 -23.10 0.35
CA PHE A 248 12.60 -21.80 0.41
C PHE A 248 12.77 -21.37 1.87
N ARG A 249 14.00 -21.03 2.29
CA ARG A 249 14.27 -20.51 3.64
C ARG A 249 14.45 -19.02 3.58
N CYS A 250 13.63 -18.30 4.36
CA CYS A 250 13.71 -16.86 4.55
C CYS A 250 14.45 -16.54 5.85
N ALA A 251 15.68 -16.04 5.77
CA ALA A 251 16.47 -15.68 6.95
C ALA A 251 16.23 -14.20 7.30
N MET A 252 15.37 -13.95 8.28
CA MET A 252 15.11 -12.63 8.82
C MET A 252 16.01 -12.38 10.03
N TYR A 253 17.08 -11.63 9.82
CA TYR A 253 17.96 -11.20 10.91
C TYR A 253 17.24 -10.23 11.83
N THR A 254 17.47 -10.35 13.11
CA THR A 254 16.91 -9.44 14.11
C THR A 254 17.79 -8.22 14.33
N ASP A 255 19.09 -8.44 14.43
CA ASP A 255 20.14 -7.44 14.58
C ASP A 255 20.79 -7.07 13.23
N GLU A 256 21.90 -6.34 13.25
CA GLU A 256 22.73 -5.99 12.09
C GLU A 256 21.97 -5.34 10.92
N GLY A 257 21.11 -4.38 11.24
CA GLY A 257 20.26 -3.74 10.24
C GLY A 257 19.01 -4.56 9.87
N GLY A 258 18.77 -5.65 10.61
CA GLY A 258 17.59 -6.50 10.47
C GLY A 258 16.33 -5.94 11.16
N TYR A 259 15.41 -6.82 11.49
CA TYR A 259 14.03 -6.48 11.87
C TYR A 259 13.92 -5.44 13.02
N ILE A 260 14.77 -5.49 14.05
CA ILE A 260 14.69 -4.59 15.21
C ILE A 260 14.96 -3.14 14.80
N SER A 261 15.94 -2.91 13.94
CA SER A 261 16.32 -1.57 13.45
C SER A 261 15.64 -1.19 12.14
N ASN A 262 15.15 -2.17 11.39
CA ASN A 262 14.47 -2.00 10.10
C ASN A 262 13.25 -2.94 9.99
N PRO A 263 12.11 -2.61 10.63
CA PRO A 263 10.91 -3.45 10.61
C PRO A 263 10.35 -3.73 9.20
N SER A 264 10.71 -2.94 8.17
CA SER A 264 10.25 -3.16 6.79
C SER A 264 10.82 -4.44 6.16
N VAL A 265 11.83 -5.05 6.74
CA VAL A 265 12.32 -6.40 6.36
C VAL A 265 11.21 -7.45 6.44
N LYS A 266 10.22 -7.25 7.31
CA LYS A 266 9.01 -8.08 7.41
C LYS A 266 8.22 -8.12 6.08
N ASP A 267 8.14 -7.00 5.37
CA ASP A 267 7.40 -6.97 4.09
C ASP A 267 8.12 -7.81 3.02
N THR A 268 9.46 -7.77 3.01
CA THR A 268 10.27 -8.65 2.16
C THR A 268 10.04 -10.12 2.50
N LEU A 269 9.98 -10.45 3.80
CA LEU A 269 9.66 -11.80 4.27
C LEU A 269 8.27 -12.26 3.78
N ILE A 270 7.24 -11.46 3.98
CA ILE A 270 5.86 -11.78 3.56
C ILE A 270 5.82 -12.03 2.05
N ASN A 271 6.41 -11.14 1.26
CA ASN A 271 6.45 -11.29 -0.20
C ASN A 271 7.16 -12.58 -0.64
N ALA A 272 8.25 -12.96 0.02
CA ALA A 272 8.96 -14.20 -0.26
C ALA A 272 8.13 -15.45 0.10
N VAL A 273 7.46 -15.42 1.24
CA VAL A 273 6.55 -16.50 1.70
C VAL A 273 5.40 -16.66 0.71
N ASP A 274 4.71 -15.58 0.35
CA ASP A 274 3.60 -15.60 -0.60
C ASP A 274 4.06 -16.12 -1.97
N SER A 275 5.26 -15.74 -2.39
CA SER A 275 5.85 -16.21 -3.65
C SER A 275 6.12 -17.71 -3.60
N ALA A 276 6.66 -18.22 -2.50
CA ALA A 276 6.91 -19.65 -2.32
C ALA A 276 5.59 -20.46 -2.30
N ILE A 277 4.55 -19.96 -1.63
CA ILE A 277 3.21 -20.57 -1.64
C ILE A 277 2.67 -20.66 -3.08
N ARG A 278 2.77 -19.59 -3.87
CA ARG A 278 2.36 -19.61 -5.29
C ARG A 278 3.11 -20.64 -6.12
N GLN A 279 4.34 -20.96 -5.75
CA GLN A 279 5.17 -21.97 -6.41
C GLN A 279 5.02 -23.37 -5.80
N ASP A 280 4.06 -23.60 -4.90
CA ASP A 280 3.82 -24.89 -4.24
C ASP A 280 5.03 -25.40 -3.44
N MET A 281 5.75 -24.49 -2.78
CA MET A 281 6.95 -24.79 -2.00
C MET A 281 6.67 -24.71 -0.51
N TYR A 282 7.39 -25.52 0.27
CA TYR A 282 7.50 -25.33 1.71
C TYR A 282 8.35 -24.10 2.03
N VAL A 283 8.12 -23.50 3.20
CA VAL A 283 8.86 -22.32 3.65
C VAL A 283 9.39 -22.56 5.06
N ILE A 284 10.65 -22.18 5.28
CA ILE A 284 11.21 -21.99 6.62
C ILE A 284 11.30 -20.49 6.86
N ILE A 285 10.56 -20.01 7.85
CA ILE A 285 10.73 -18.65 8.38
C ILE A 285 11.75 -18.76 9.52
N ASP A 286 12.92 -18.20 9.28
CA ASP A 286 14.03 -18.25 10.22
C ASP A 286 14.19 -16.88 10.92
N TRP A 287 13.84 -16.86 12.21
CA TRP A 287 14.17 -15.76 13.10
C TRP A 287 15.66 -15.85 13.43
N HIS A 288 16.49 -15.22 12.59
CA HIS A 288 17.91 -15.41 12.60
C HIS A 288 18.60 -14.52 13.63
N ILE A 289 19.21 -15.13 14.64
CA ILE A 289 19.99 -14.47 15.68
C ILE A 289 21.42 -15.00 15.68
N LEU A 290 22.38 -14.08 15.83
CA LEU A 290 23.81 -14.43 15.94
C LEU A 290 24.30 -14.48 17.39
N SER A 291 23.45 -14.09 18.32
CA SER A 291 23.73 -14.10 19.76
C SER A 291 22.50 -14.61 20.52
N ASP A 292 22.68 -14.95 21.81
CA ASP A 292 21.62 -15.47 22.68
C ASP A 292 20.52 -14.43 22.98
N GLY A 293 19.81 -13.99 21.94
CA GLY A 293 18.65 -13.12 22.06
C GLY A 293 17.37 -13.90 22.36
N ASN A 294 16.49 -13.35 23.19
CA ASN A 294 15.17 -13.90 23.41
C ASN A 294 14.18 -13.30 22.40
N PRO A 295 13.69 -14.05 21.40
CA PRO A 295 12.77 -13.52 20.40
C PRO A 295 11.47 -12.97 21.01
N MET A 296 11.03 -13.49 22.17
CA MET A 296 9.82 -13.04 22.86
C MET A 296 9.91 -11.60 23.40
N GLN A 297 11.07 -10.97 23.36
CA GLN A 297 11.23 -9.56 23.72
C GLN A 297 10.88 -8.60 22.56
N HIS A 298 10.68 -9.14 21.36
CA HIS A 298 10.54 -8.36 20.12
C HIS A 298 9.28 -8.73 19.30
N ILE A 299 8.40 -9.54 19.89
CA ILE A 299 7.11 -9.96 19.31
C ILE A 299 5.98 -9.17 19.94
#